data_5346cb1370d790312f6c3d2a60cb2f74
#
_entry.id   5346cb1370d790312f6c3d2a60cb2f74
#
_cell.length_a   1.000
_cell.length_b   1.000
_cell.length_c   1.000
_cell.angle_alpha   90.00
_cell.angle_beta   90.00
_cell.angle_gamma   90.00
#
_symmetry.space_group_name_H-M   'P 1'
#
loop_
_entity.id
_entity.type
_entity.pdbx_description
1 polymer ?
#
loop_
_entity_poly.entity_id
_entity_poly.type
_entity_poly.pdbx_seq_one_letter_code
_entity_poly.pdbx_strand_id
1 'polypeptide(L)'
;MTAARRGNRESEVDGVERVICVVGPTASGKTKMGVALAKRFGGEVVSVDSMQIYRGMTIGTAAPTAQETEGVPHHMIGVADPQESWSAARFTAAADACIQDILRRGKRPVLVGGTGLYLDALVRGTDFAAGAQGGAKRRELQQRLAQEGASALLEELRGIDPACAARLHLRDEKRIVRALEVYYETGETITEHDRRSRETPPRYDAAYIGLSFRERQDLRERIDRRVDDMVAQGLLQEVKTLLRQGLPRDATALQAIGYKQFLAVAEGRATVEEAIEEVKLRSRQYAKRQLTWLRRNEDIHWILWEKSPDFSAGLQNATDFLLSAGVC
;
A
#
# COMPACT_ATOMS: atom_id res chain seq x y z
N MET A 1 -18.55 -6.66 -34.46
CA MET A 1 -19.48 -5.54 -34.28
C MET A 1 -19.99 -5.58 -32.84
N THR A 2 -19.40 -4.82 -31.94
CA THR A 2 -19.99 -4.35 -30.66
C THR A 2 -19.02 -3.30 -30.09
N ALA A 3 -18.93 -2.17 -30.81
CA ALA A 3 -18.47 -0.91 -30.25
C ALA A 3 -19.70 -0.07 -30.00
N ALA A 4 -19.76 0.57 -28.86
CA ALA A 4 -20.64 1.64 -28.46
C ALA A 4 -21.48 1.31 -27.20
N ARG A 5 -20.89 1.62 -26.04
CA ARG A 5 -21.58 2.19 -24.88
C ARG A 5 -20.56 2.80 -23.90
N ARG A 6 -19.82 3.83 -24.35
CA ARG A 6 -19.25 4.82 -23.44
C ARG A 6 -20.05 6.10 -23.64
N GLY A 7 -21.22 6.09 -23.05
CA GLY A 7 -22.00 7.31 -22.89
C GLY A 7 -21.31 8.25 -21.92
N ASN A 8 -21.20 9.48 -22.33
CA ASN A 8 -20.85 10.67 -21.57
C ASN A 8 -21.52 10.59 -20.18
N ARG A 9 -20.75 10.24 -19.14
CA ARG A 9 -21.14 10.60 -17.77
C ARG A 9 -20.67 12.04 -17.60
N GLU A 10 -21.50 12.97 -18.00
CA GLU A 10 -21.45 14.31 -17.46
C GLU A 10 -21.62 14.16 -15.95
N SER A 11 -20.52 14.38 -15.21
CA SER A 11 -20.45 14.21 -13.77
C SER A 11 -21.07 15.43 -13.10
N GLU A 12 -22.37 15.42 -12.93
CA GLU A 12 -23.00 16.09 -11.79
C GLU A 12 -22.78 15.25 -10.53
N VAL A 13 -21.53 15.25 -10.02
CA VAL A 13 -21.25 15.00 -8.61
C VAL A 13 -20.63 16.27 -8.09
N ASP A 14 -21.49 17.27 -7.89
CA ASP A 14 -21.16 18.48 -7.15
C ASP A 14 -20.59 18.06 -5.78
N GLY A 15 -19.29 18.33 -5.58
CA GLY A 15 -18.62 18.26 -4.28
C GLY A 15 -17.58 17.18 -4.04
N VAL A 16 -17.35 16.21 -4.95
CA VAL A 16 -16.29 15.19 -4.74
C VAL A 16 -14.97 15.68 -5.32
N GLU A 17 -13.97 15.86 -4.44
CA GLU A 17 -12.65 16.35 -4.80
C GLU A 17 -11.84 15.31 -5.57
N ARG A 18 -11.25 15.73 -6.68
CA ARG A 18 -10.51 14.85 -7.59
C ARG A 18 -9.05 14.69 -7.19
N VAL A 19 -8.57 13.44 -7.18
CA VAL A 19 -7.18 13.07 -6.90
C VAL A 19 -6.57 12.24 -8.02
N ILE A 20 -5.26 12.34 -8.22
CA ILE A 20 -4.51 11.50 -9.16
C ILE A 20 -3.91 10.33 -8.37
N CYS A 21 -4.09 9.10 -8.84
CA CYS A 21 -3.52 7.90 -8.23
C CYS A 21 -2.49 7.25 -9.17
N VAL A 22 -1.20 7.24 -8.78
CA VAL A 22 -0.13 6.55 -9.51
C VAL A 22 0.17 5.23 -8.79
N VAL A 23 -0.25 4.15 -9.39
CA VAL A 23 -0.22 2.81 -8.79
C VAL A 23 0.61 1.81 -9.58
N GLY A 24 1.00 0.72 -8.95
CA GLY A 24 1.77 -0.35 -9.59
C GLY A 24 2.61 -1.13 -8.60
N PRO A 25 3.25 -2.23 -9.02
CA PRO A 25 4.13 -3.01 -8.17
C PRO A 25 5.40 -2.24 -7.80
N THR A 26 6.15 -2.76 -6.83
CA THR A 26 7.50 -2.24 -6.55
C THR A 26 8.36 -2.28 -7.82
N ALA A 27 9.31 -1.37 -7.96
CA ALA A 27 10.21 -1.22 -9.11
C ALA A 27 9.54 -0.84 -10.46
N SER A 28 8.26 -0.42 -10.49
CA SER A 28 7.56 -0.03 -11.73
C SER A 28 7.77 1.42 -12.17
N GLY A 29 8.47 2.26 -11.41
CA GLY A 29 8.74 3.67 -11.77
C GLY A 29 7.71 4.67 -11.25
N LYS A 30 6.87 4.29 -10.27
CA LYS A 30 5.82 5.15 -9.70
C LYS A 30 6.30 6.50 -9.18
N THR A 31 7.42 6.52 -8.45
CA THR A 31 7.98 7.75 -7.86
C THR A 31 8.25 8.79 -8.95
N LYS A 32 8.99 8.40 -9.98
CA LYS A 32 9.31 9.30 -11.11
C LYS A 32 8.04 9.79 -11.82
N MET A 33 7.06 8.91 -12.06
CA MET A 33 5.79 9.28 -12.68
C MET A 33 4.98 10.21 -11.79
N GLY A 34 4.90 9.94 -10.49
CA GLY A 34 4.19 10.78 -9.52
C GLY A 34 4.77 12.20 -9.44
N VAL A 35 6.10 12.31 -9.39
CA VAL A 35 6.79 13.61 -9.40
C VAL A 35 6.50 14.38 -10.70
N ALA A 36 6.60 13.71 -11.86
CA ALA A 36 6.35 14.34 -13.15
C ALA A 36 4.90 14.84 -13.29
N LEU A 37 3.92 14.03 -12.84
CA LEU A 37 2.51 14.42 -12.85
C LEU A 37 2.23 15.52 -11.82
N ALA A 38 2.84 15.48 -10.63
CA ALA A 38 2.72 16.55 -9.64
C ALA A 38 3.21 17.90 -10.21
N LYS A 39 4.36 17.90 -10.89
CA LYS A 39 4.85 19.10 -11.58
C LYS A 39 3.89 19.58 -12.68
N ARG A 40 3.37 18.66 -13.48
CA ARG A 40 2.49 18.96 -14.60
C ARG A 40 1.17 19.58 -14.17
N PHE A 41 0.60 19.10 -13.05
CA PHE A 41 -0.72 19.50 -12.56
C PHE A 41 -0.66 20.41 -11.32
N GLY A 42 0.50 21.01 -11.01
CA GLY A 42 0.66 21.92 -9.86
C GLY A 42 0.38 21.25 -8.51
N GLY A 43 0.70 19.97 -8.39
CA GLY A 43 0.35 19.13 -7.25
C GLY A 43 1.46 18.83 -6.27
N GLU A 44 1.12 18.04 -5.27
CA GLU A 44 2.04 17.50 -4.26
C GLU A 44 1.81 16.01 -4.10
N VAL A 45 2.87 15.25 -3.77
CA VAL A 45 2.80 13.80 -3.64
C VAL A 45 2.39 13.40 -2.22
N VAL A 46 1.45 12.45 -2.13
CA VAL A 46 1.13 11.73 -0.88
C VAL A 46 1.53 10.26 -1.08
N SER A 47 2.55 9.81 -0.34
CA SER A 47 2.98 8.41 -0.41
C SER A 47 1.93 7.48 0.21
N VAL A 48 1.51 6.47 -0.56
CA VAL A 48 0.60 5.40 -0.11
C VAL A 48 1.39 4.10 0.04
N ASP A 49 2.34 4.13 0.98
CA ASP A 49 3.18 2.99 1.34
C ASP A 49 3.21 2.80 2.86
N SER A 50 2.97 1.58 3.32
CA SER A 50 2.86 1.26 4.74
C SER A 50 4.19 1.28 5.49
N MET A 51 5.33 1.34 4.78
CA MET A 51 6.67 1.28 5.37
C MET A 51 7.46 2.58 5.19
N GLN A 52 7.22 3.35 4.13
CA GLN A 52 7.86 4.66 3.93
C GLN A 52 7.48 5.68 5.01
N ILE A 53 6.45 5.43 5.79
CA ILE A 53 6.03 6.31 6.89
C ILE A 53 7.06 6.38 8.03
N TYR A 54 7.93 5.38 8.20
CA TYR A 54 8.84 5.30 9.34
C TYR A 54 10.13 6.10 9.13
N ARG A 55 10.48 6.94 10.12
CA ARG A 55 11.75 7.69 10.14
C ARG A 55 12.95 6.74 10.17
N GLY A 56 14.01 7.09 9.41
CA GLY A 56 15.24 6.31 9.37
C GLY A 56 15.17 5.01 8.57
N MET A 57 14.03 4.73 7.93
CA MET A 57 13.83 3.56 7.07
C MET A 57 13.76 4.01 5.61
N THR A 58 14.88 4.47 5.07
CA THR A 58 14.91 5.09 3.73
C THR A 58 15.37 4.13 2.64
N ILE A 59 16.42 3.36 2.88
CA ILE A 59 17.02 2.46 1.90
C ILE A 59 16.09 1.27 1.63
N GLY A 60 15.76 0.51 2.66
CA GLY A 60 14.97 -0.72 2.51
C GLY A 60 13.52 -0.48 2.09
N THR A 61 12.95 0.71 2.33
CA THR A 61 11.62 1.10 1.82
C THR A 61 11.71 1.76 0.45
N ALA A 62 12.93 2.06 -0.03
CA ALA A 62 13.19 2.90 -1.18
C ALA A 62 12.35 4.20 -1.16
N ALA A 63 12.38 4.89 -0.02
CA ALA A 63 11.82 6.22 0.08
C ALA A 63 12.55 7.15 -0.91
N PRO A 64 11.83 8.05 -1.59
CA PRO A 64 12.46 8.94 -2.56
C PRO A 64 13.49 9.85 -1.89
N THR A 65 14.63 9.98 -2.55
CA THR A 65 15.69 10.92 -2.16
C THR A 65 15.30 12.36 -2.51
N ALA A 66 15.99 13.34 -1.92
CA ALA A 66 15.80 14.76 -2.27
C ALA A 66 16.00 15.03 -3.77
N GLN A 67 16.91 14.29 -4.42
CA GLN A 67 17.11 14.38 -5.87
C GLN A 67 15.93 13.81 -6.65
N GLU A 68 15.37 12.69 -6.23
CA GLU A 68 14.21 12.04 -6.90
C GLU A 68 12.91 12.81 -6.71
N THR A 69 12.77 13.58 -5.62
CA THR A 69 11.59 14.44 -5.40
C THR A 69 11.59 15.67 -6.30
N GLU A 70 12.74 16.06 -6.83
CA GLU A 70 12.92 17.22 -7.73
C GLU A 70 12.21 18.50 -7.22
N GLY A 71 12.19 18.71 -5.91
CA GLY A 71 11.56 19.85 -5.25
C GLY A 71 10.04 19.73 -5.07
N VAL A 72 9.39 18.66 -5.51
CA VAL A 72 7.97 18.40 -5.25
C VAL A 72 7.79 18.01 -3.78
N PRO A 73 6.88 18.67 -3.04
CA PRO A 73 6.57 18.27 -1.67
C PRO A 73 6.02 16.84 -1.61
N HIS A 74 6.55 16.04 -0.66
CA HIS A 74 6.13 14.67 -0.40
C HIS A 74 5.59 14.57 1.02
N HIS A 75 4.40 14.02 1.14
CA HIS A 75 3.72 13.78 2.41
C HIS A 75 3.70 12.28 2.73
N MET A 76 3.51 11.93 3.99
CA MET A 76 3.45 10.54 4.48
C MET A 76 4.75 9.75 4.30
N ILE A 77 5.90 10.43 4.31
CA ILE A 77 7.24 9.83 4.31
C ILE A 77 7.96 10.26 5.59
N GLY A 78 8.48 9.30 6.36
CA GLY A 78 9.24 9.58 7.59
C GLY A 78 8.44 10.32 8.67
N VAL A 79 7.14 10.14 8.73
CA VAL A 79 6.24 10.83 9.67
C VAL A 79 6.07 10.09 11.00
N ALA A 80 6.35 8.79 11.03
CA ALA A 80 6.15 7.90 12.17
C ALA A 80 7.47 7.52 12.85
N ASP A 81 7.44 7.33 14.16
CA ASP A 81 8.54 6.68 14.86
C ASP A 81 8.54 5.17 14.55
N PRO A 82 9.70 4.55 14.26
CA PRO A 82 9.77 3.10 14.01
C PRO A 82 9.29 2.24 15.18
N GLN A 83 9.25 2.76 16.39
CA GLN A 83 8.72 2.07 17.57
C GLN A 83 7.18 2.06 17.58
N GLU A 84 6.54 2.96 16.85
CA GLU A 84 5.09 3.02 16.78
C GLU A 84 4.51 1.93 15.87
N SER A 85 3.38 1.36 16.28
CA SER A 85 2.58 0.52 15.39
C SER A 85 1.52 1.37 14.70
N TRP A 86 1.55 1.38 13.37
CA TRP A 86 0.55 2.09 12.57
C TRP A 86 -0.45 1.12 11.95
N SER A 87 -1.72 1.43 12.16
CA SER A 87 -2.83 0.73 11.52
C SER A 87 -3.20 1.39 10.19
N ALA A 88 -3.95 0.66 9.36
CA ALA A 88 -4.53 1.23 8.15
C ALA A 88 -5.45 2.42 8.45
N ALA A 89 -6.23 2.36 9.54
CA ALA A 89 -7.08 3.46 10.00
C ALA A 89 -6.27 4.72 10.33
N ARG A 90 -5.19 4.58 11.13
CA ARG A 90 -4.32 5.71 11.49
C ARG A 90 -3.64 6.30 10.26
N PHE A 91 -3.17 5.43 9.34
CA PHE A 91 -2.58 5.88 8.08
C PHE A 91 -3.59 6.67 7.25
N THR A 92 -4.80 6.13 7.07
CA THR A 92 -5.84 6.78 6.27
C THR A 92 -6.22 8.14 6.82
N ALA A 93 -6.39 8.27 8.15
CA ALA A 93 -6.70 9.56 8.79
C ALA A 93 -5.57 10.59 8.57
N ALA A 94 -4.30 10.18 8.71
CA ALA A 94 -3.17 11.09 8.51
C ALA A 94 -3.00 11.48 7.03
N ALA A 95 -3.14 10.54 6.10
CA ALA A 95 -3.06 10.78 4.67
C ALA A 95 -4.23 11.67 4.19
N ASP A 96 -5.43 11.45 4.70
CA ASP A 96 -6.60 12.28 4.43
C ASP A 96 -6.38 13.74 4.85
N ALA A 97 -5.84 13.96 6.06
CA ALA A 97 -5.50 15.29 6.52
C ALA A 97 -4.49 16.00 5.59
N CYS A 98 -3.51 15.27 5.05
CA CYS A 98 -2.57 15.81 4.06
C CYS A 98 -3.29 16.17 2.74
N ILE A 99 -4.18 15.30 2.24
CA ILE A 99 -4.95 15.54 1.02
C ILE A 99 -5.82 16.79 1.18
N GLN A 100 -6.55 16.91 2.28
CA GLN A 100 -7.39 18.05 2.56
C GLN A 100 -6.59 19.37 2.66
N ASP A 101 -5.38 19.33 3.23
CA ASP A 101 -4.50 20.49 3.26
C ASP A 101 -4.03 20.89 1.87
N ILE A 102 -3.62 19.94 1.03
CA ILE A 102 -3.20 20.17 -0.37
C ILE A 102 -4.35 20.84 -1.16
N LEU A 103 -5.55 20.29 -1.05
CA LEU A 103 -6.75 20.80 -1.73
C LEU A 103 -7.12 22.20 -1.27
N ARG A 104 -7.10 22.48 0.04
CA ARG A 104 -7.36 23.84 0.58
C ARG A 104 -6.36 24.90 0.06
N ARG A 105 -5.14 24.47 -0.29
CA ARG A 105 -4.13 25.35 -0.92
C ARG A 105 -4.29 25.46 -2.44
N GLY A 106 -5.38 24.91 -3.02
CA GLY A 106 -5.66 24.92 -4.44
C GLY A 106 -4.71 24.05 -5.27
N LYS A 107 -4.03 23.07 -4.63
CA LYS A 107 -3.10 22.17 -5.30
C LYS A 107 -3.72 20.79 -5.54
N ARG A 108 -3.12 20.01 -6.44
CA ARG A 108 -3.59 18.67 -6.80
C ARG A 108 -2.91 17.59 -5.96
N PRO A 109 -3.64 16.77 -5.18
CA PRO A 109 -3.06 15.59 -4.54
C PRO A 109 -2.71 14.50 -5.56
N VAL A 110 -1.46 14.02 -5.51
CA VAL A 110 -0.99 12.89 -6.31
C VAL A 110 -0.63 11.75 -5.37
N LEU A 111 -1.50 10.76 -5.29
CA LEU A 111 -1.34 9.58 -4.43
C LEU A 111 -0.43 8.58 -5.12
N VAL A 112 0.74 8.29 -4.53
CA VAL A 112 1.75 7.43 -5.15
C VAL A 112 2.01 6.22 -4.27
N GLY A 113 1.67 5.02 -4.75
CA GLY A 113 1.94 3.83 -3.94
C GLY A 113 1.55 2.50 -4.55
N GLY A 114 1.79 1.45 -3.79
CA GLY A 114 1.48 0.07 -4.17
C GLY A 114 0.75 -0.72 -3.08
N THR A 115 0.42 -0.08 -1.96
CA THR A 115 -0.33 -0.71 -0.85
C THR A 115 -1.83 -0.58 -1.12
N GLY A 116 -2.37 -1.54 -1.89
CA GLY A 116 -3.76 -1.49 -2.39
C GLY A 116 -4.79 -1.28 -1.29
N LEU A 117 -4.67 -1.97 -0.15
CA LEU A 117 -5.58 -1.80 0.99
C LEU A 117 -5.64 -0.34 1.48
N TYR A 118 -4.48 0.33 1.56
CA TYR A 118 -4.40 1.72 2.05
C TYR A 118 -4.98 2.69 1.03
N LEU A 119 -4.70 2.45 -0.26
CA LEU A 119 -5.23 3.25 -1.34
C LEU A 119 -6.77 3.15 -1.41
N ASP A 120 -7.28 1.92 -1.41
CA ASP A 120 -8.74 1.68 -1.47
C ASP A 120 -9.44 2.31 -0.25
N ALA A 121 -8.88 2.14 0.94
CA ALA A 121 -9.42 2.71 2.15
C ALA A 121 -9.45 4.25 2.10
N LEU A 122 -8.40 4.86 1.59
CA LEU A 122 -8.27 6.31 1.48
C LEU A 122 -9.24 6.88 0.45
N VAL A 123 -9.28 6.31 -0.75
CA VAL A 123 -10.13 6.81 -1.85
C VAL A 123 -11.60 6.54 -1.58
N ARG A 124 -11.94 5.37 -1.04
CA ARG A 124 -13.34 5.03 -0.71
C ARG A 124 -13.82 5.66 0.60
N GLY A 125 -12.90 6.15 1.44
CA GLY A 125 -13.26 6.62 2.78
C GLY A 125 -13.74 5.49 3.66
N THR A 126 -13.11 4.29 3.53
CA THR A 126 -13.51 3.11 4.31
C THR A 126 -13.43 3.41 5.79
N ASP A 127 -14.55 3.34 6.46
CA ASP A 127 -14.61 3.34 7.91
C ASP A 127 -14.04 1.98 8.36
N PHE A 128 -12.88 2.00 8.99
CA PHE A 128 -12.33 0.78 9.56
C PHE A 128 -13.17 0.44 10.79
N ALA A 129 -13.89 -0.69 10.71
CA ALA A 129 -14.75 -1.18 11.78
C ALA A 129 -14.14 -0.86 13.14
N ALA A 130 -14.89 -0.14 13.95
CA ALA A 130 -14.50 0.22 15.29
C ALA A 130 -14.09 -1.06 16.03
N GLY A 131 -12.94 -1.02 16.62
CA GLY A 131 -12.34 -2.11 17.37
C GLY A 131 -10.94 -1.66 17.68
N ALA A 132 -10.62 -1.47 18.96
CA ALA A 132 -9.30 -1.07 19.39
C ALA A 132 -8.30 -2.14 18.95
N GLN A 133 -7.52 -1.86 17.89
CA GLN A 133 -6.44 -2.77 17.48
C GLN A 133 -5.52 -3.02 18.68
N GLY A 134 -5.46 -4.29 19.13
CA GLY A 134 -4.70 -4.67 20.32
C GLY A 134 -5.47 -4.59 21.64
N GLY A 135 -6.80 -4.44 21.60
CA GLY A 135 -7.67 -4.44 22.77
C GLY A 135 -7.68 -5.74 23.57
N ALA A 136 -8.42 -5.76 24.68
CA ALA A 136 -8.54 -6.96 25.54
C ALA A 136 -9.09 -8.16 24.77
N LYS A 137 -10.08 -7.93 23.89
CA LYS A 137 -10.69 -8.99 23.08
C LYS A 137 -9.70 -9.64 22.10
N ARG A 138 -8.83 -8.84 21.47
CA ARG A 138 -7.78 -9.38 20.60
C ARG A 138 -6.79 -10.27 21.37
N ARG A 139 -6.38 -9.85 22.56
CA ARG A 139 -5.48 -10.66 23.40
C ARG A 139 -6.13 -11.97 23.82
N GLU A 140 -7.39 -11.93 24.22
CA GLU A 140 -8.19 -13.14 24.53
C GLU A 140 -8.24 -14.10 23.33
N LEU A 141 -8.61 -13.59 22.15
CA LEU A 141 -8.67 -14.40 20.92
C LEU A 141 -7.31 -14.98 20.51
N GLN A 142 -6.22 -14.22 20.73
CA GLN A 142 -4.86 -14.74 20.49
C GLN A 142 -4.48 -15.85 21.48
N GLN A 143 -4.88 -15.74 22.75
CA GLN A 143 -4.69 -16.82 23.74
C GLN A 143 -5.52 -18.06 23.37
N ARG A 144 -6.77 -17.87 22.97
CA ARG A 144 -7.61 -18.96 22.47
C ARG A 144 -7.02 -19.61 21.21
N LEU A 145 -6.50 -18.81 20.27
CA LEU A 145 -5.81 -19.34 19.09
C LEU A 145 -4.62 -20.24 19.48
N ALA A 146 -3.85 -19.86 20.49
CA ALA A 146 -2.72 -20.64 20.96
C ALA A 146 -3.13 -21.94 21.69
N GLN A 147 -4.29 -21.94 22.36
CA GLN A 147 -4.79 -23.09 23.14
C GLN A 147 -5.66 -24.04 22.32
N GLU A 148 -6.59 -23.50 21.54
CA GLU A 148 -7.63 -24.24 20.83
C GLU A 148 -7.27 -24.49 19.35
N GLY A 149 -6.33 -23.70 18.80
CA GLY A 149 -5.92 -23.74 17.40
C GLY A 149 -6.85 -22.98 16.45
N ALA A 150 -6.35 -22.74 15.23
CA ALA A 150 -7.08 -21.98 14.20
C ALA A 150 -8.38 -22.66 13.73
N SER A 151 -8.47 -23.99 13.84
CA SER A 151 -9.65 -24.74 13.41
C SER A 151 -10.88 -24.42 14.28
N ALA A 152 -10.72 -24.34 15.60
CA ALA A 152 -11.81 -24.03 16.53
C ALA A 152 -12.34 -22.61 16.28
N LEU A 153 -11.45 -21.64 16.15
CA LEU A 153 -11.81 -20.24 15.88
C LEU A 153 -12.47 -20.07 14.50
N LEU A 154 -12.02 -20.80 13.48
CA LEU A 154 -12.63 -20.73 12.15
C LEU A 154 -14.02 -21.36 12.14
N GLU A 155 -14.26 -22.43 12.92
CA GLU A 155 -15.59 -23.03 13.06
C GLU A 155 -16.54 -22.08 13.77
N GLU A 156 -16.10 -21.43 14.83
CA GLU A 156 -16.85 -20.38 15.51
C GLU A 156 -17.21 -19.22 14.55
N LEU A 157 -16.22 -18.76 13.75
CA LEU A 157 -16.45 -17.74 12.73
C LEU A 157 -17.47 -18.22 11.67
N ARG A 158 -17.47 -19.51 11.35
CA ARG A 158 -18.44 -20.07 10.39
C ARG A 158 -19.90 -19.97 10.90
N GLY A 159 -20.10 -20.10 12.21
CA GLY A 159 -21.38 -19.87 12.84
C GLY A 159 -21.84 -18.41 12.85
N ILE A 160 -20.88 -17.46 12.87
CA ILE A 160 -21.13 -16.02 12.98
C ILE A 160 -21.20 -15.35 11.60
N ASP A 161 -20.19 -15.59 10.77
CA ASP A 161 -20.02 -15.02 9.41
C ASP A 161 -19.60 -16.12 8.42
N PRO A 162 -20.55 -16.93 7.95
CA PRO A 162 -20.28 -18.03 7.02
C PRO A 162 -19.57 -17.57 5.73
N ALA A 163 -19.92 -16.37 5.23
CA ALA A 163 -19.37 -15.83 4.00
C ALA A 163 -17.90 -15.40 4.18
N CYS A 164 -17.53 -14.85 5.32
CA CYS A 164 -16.13 -14.57 5.67
C CYS A 164 -15.36 -15.86 5.87
N ALA A 165 -15.88 -16.81 6.67
CA ALA A 165 -15.22 -18.06 6.97
C ALA A 165 -14.93 -18.90 5.73
N ALA A 166 -15.82 -18.92 4.74
CA ALA A 166 -15.63 -19.65 3.47
C ALA A 166 -14.46 -19.12 2.63
N ARG A 167 -14.01 -17.89 2.86
CA ARG A 167 -12.89 -17.27 2.13
C ARG A 167 -11.55 -17.40 2.83
N LEU A 168 -11.53 -17.93 4.07
CA LEU A 168 -10.34 -18.02 4.90
C LEU A 168 -9.82 -19.47 4.97
N HIS A 169 -8.48 -19.59 5.00
CA HIS A 169 -7.80 -20.84 5.26
C HIS A 169 -7.31 -20.88 6.71
N LEU A 170 -7.07 -22.08 7.27
CA LEU A 170 -6.52 -22.24 8.63
C LEU A 170 -5.21 -21.45 8.88
N ARG A 171 -4.43 -21.21 7.82
CA ARG A 171 -3.21 -20.38 7.91
C ARG A 171 -3.47 -18.88 7.98
N ASP A 172 -4.72 -18.44 7.76
CA ASP A 172 -5.10 -17.02 7.82
C ASP A 172 -5.44 -16.57 9.26
N GLU A 173 -4.72 -17.09 10.26
CA GLU A 173 -4.94 -16.90 11.71
C GLU A 173 -5.24 -15.44 12.08
N LYS A 174 -4.43 -14.50 11.57
CA LYS A 174 -4.61 -13.06 11.84
C LYS A 174 -5.94 -12.53 11.33
N ARG A 175 -6.45 -13.08 10.22
CA ARG A 175 -7.73 -12.68 9.62
C ARG A 175 -8.90 -13.30 10.37
N ILE A 176 -8.77 -14.56 10.81
CA ILE A 176 -9.76 -15.24 11.64
C ILE A 176 -9.93 -14.48 12.95
N VAL A 177 -8.82 -14.20 13.66
CA VAL A 177 -8.84 -13.40 14.90
C VAL A 177 -9.45 -12.02 14.66
N ARG A 178 -9.12 -11.34 13.56
CA ARG A 178 -9.67 -10.01 13.26
C ARG A 178 -11.18 -10.04 13.00
N ALA A 179 -11.67 -11.04 12.30
CA ALA A 179 -13.11 -11.17 12.02
C ALA A 179 -13.91 -11.38 13.31
N LEU A 180 -13.44 -12.26 14.19
CA LEU A 180 -14.05 -12.48 15.50
C LEU A 180 -13.94 -11.25 16.40
N GLU A 181 -12.77 -10.58 16.44
CA GLU A 181 -12.56 -9.33 17.19
C GLU A 181 -13.59 -8.27 16.82
N VAL A 182 -13.77 -8.01 15.52
CA VAL A 182 -14.75 -7.03 15.03
C VAL A 182 -16.15 -7.39 15.50
N TYR A 183 -16.56 -8.63 15.31
CA TYR A 183 -17.89 -9.06 15.73
C TYR A 183 -18.12 -8.92 17.24
N TYR A 184 -17.16 -9.35 18.06
CA TYR A 184 -17.31 -9.26 19.52
C TYR A 184 -17.24 -7.84 20.08
N GLU A 185 -16.58 -6.93 19.38
CA GLU A 185 -16.51 -5.54 19.81
C GLU A 185 -17.66 -4.67 19.28
N THR A 186 -18.22 -5.00 18.11
CA THR A 186 -19.20 -4.15 17.43
C THR A 186 -20.58 -4.77 17.25
N GLY A 187 -20.68 -6.11 17.35
CA GLY A 187 -21.89 -6.86 16.98
C GLY A 187 -22.13 -6.99 15.47
N GLU A 188 -21.24 -6.42 14.62
CA GLU A 188 -21.36 -6.45 13.17
C GLU A 188 -20.32 -7.41 12.58
N THR A 189 -20.71 -8.22 11.59
CA THR A 189 -19.77 -9.10 10.88
C THR A 189 -18.89 -8.33 9.89
N ILE A 190 -17.71 -8.87 9.57
CA ILE A 190 -16.85 -8.30 8.51
C ILE A 190 -17.59 -8.25 7.16
N THR A 191 -18.41 -9.26 6.86
CA THR A 191 -19.20 -9.31 5.62
C THR A 191 -20.22 -8.17 5.53
N GLU A 192 -20.91 -7.86 6.62
CA GLU A 192 -21.87 -6.75 6.69
C GLU A 192 -21.16 -5.40 6.59
N HIS A 193 -20.08 -5.23 7.34
CA HIS A 193 -19.25 -4.03 7.29
C HIS A 193 -18.69 -3.77 5.87
N ASP A 194 -18.15 -4.81 5.21
CA ASP A 194 -17.65 -4.72 3.83
C ASP A 194 -18.77 -4.35 2.84
N ARG A 195 -19.98 -4.89 3.04
CA ARG A 195 -21.16 -4.55 2.20
C ARG A 195 -21.52 -3.08 2.35
N ARG A 196 -21.69 -2.61 3.58
CA ARG A 196 -22.02 -1.21 3.88
C ARG A 196 -20.97 -0.25 3.32
N SER A 197 -19.67 -0.57 3.48
CA SER A 197 -18.58 0.24 2.95
C SER A 197 -18.60 0.36 1.42
N ARG A 198 -19.13 -0.64 0.71
CA ARG A 198 -19.27 -0.59 -0.76
C ARG A 198 -20.46 0.24 -1.23
N GLU A 199 -21.48 0.37 -0.43
CA GLU A 199 -22.68 1.16 -0.71
C GLU A 199 -22.44 2.67 -0.49
N THR A 200 -21.41 3.02 0.29
CA THR A 200 -21.02 4.41 0.52
C THR A 200 -20.29 4.97 -0.72
N PRO A 201 -20.67 6.14 -1.22
CA PRO A 201 -19.95 6.80 -2.32
C PRO A 201 -18.48 6.99 -1.95
N PRO A 202 -17.56 6.93 -2.93
CA PRO A 202 -16.13 7.17 -2.66
C PRO A 202 -15.92 8.60 -2.16
N ARG A 203 -14.98 8.76 -1.23
CA ARG A 203 -14.59 10.06 -0.66
C ARG A 203 -13.94 10.97 -1.69
N TYR A 204 -13.14 10.39 -2.58
CA TYR A 204 -12.43 11.11 -3.64
C TYR A 204 -12.79 10.54 -5.01
N ASP A 205 -12.96 11.42 -5.98
CA ASP A 205 -12.99 11.04 -7.40
C ASP A 205 -11.55 10.79 -7.87
N ALA A 206 -11.18 9.55 -8.10
CA ALA A 206 -9.80 9.16 -8.35
C ALA A 206 -9.56 8.77 -9.81
N ALA A 207 -8.63 9.47 -10.46
CA ALA A 207 -8.11 9.06 -11.76
C ALA A 207 -6.85 8.21 -11.57
N TYR A 208 -6.87 6.97 -12.08
CA TYR A 208 -5.83 5.97 -11.82
C TYR A 208 -4.89 5.77 -13.01
N ILE A 209 -3.59 5.96 -12.78
CA ILE A 209 -2.51 5.58 -13.70
C ILE A 209 -1.80 4.36 -13.11
N GLY A 210 -1.90 3.23 -13.78
CA GLY A 210 -1.23 1.98 -13.42
C GLY A 210 0.07 1.80 -14.19
N LEU A 211 1.16 1.48 -13.51
CA LEU A 211 2.45 1.21 -14.13
C LEU A 211 2.86 -0.25 -13.92
N SER A 212 3.22 -0.93 -15.01
CA SER A 212 3.78 -2.28 -14.95
C SER A 212 4.67 -2.52 -16.17
N PHE A 213 5.19 -3.73 -16.29
CA PHE A 213 5.92 -4.19 -17.47
C PHE A 213 5.04 -5.14 -18.28
N ARG A 214 5.19 -5.11 -19.60
CA ARG A 214 4.53 -6.06 -20.50
C ARG A 214 5.01 -7.48 -20.18
N GLU A 215 6.33 -7.65 -20.11
CA GLU A 215 6.93 -8.92 -19.76
C GLU A 215 7.21 -9.00 -18.25
N ARG A 216 6.78 -10.12 -17.64
CA ARG A 216 6.97 -10.36 -16.20
C ARG A 216 8.45 -10.47 -15.83
N GLN A 217 9.27 -10.94 -16.76
CA GLN A 217 10.70 -11.13 -16.53
C GLN A 217 11.40 -9.77 -16.35
N ASP A 218 11.02 -8.76 -17.13
CA ASP A 218 11.60 -7.41 -17.02
C ASP A 218 11.33 -6.78 -15.65
N LEU A 219 10.12 -6.96 -15.13
CA LEU A 219 9.78 -6.52 -13.76
C LEU A 219 10.62 -7.25 -12.71
N ARG A 220 10.83 -8.57 -12.86
CA ARG A 220 11.65 -9.37 -11.93
C ARG A 220 13.10 -8.89 -11.92
N GLU A 221 13.70 -8.68 -13.07
CA GLU A 221 15.08 -8.18 -13.22
C GLU A 221 15.24 -6.80 -12.56
N ARG A 222 14.25 -5.93 -12.69
CA ARG A 222 14.26 -4.61 -12.03
C ARG A 222 14.12 -4.72 -10.52
N ILE A 223 13.29 -5.63 -10.03
CA ILE A 223 13.16 -5.90 -8.59
C ILE A 223 14.49 -6.41 -8.04
N ASP A 224 15.11 -7.37 -8.71
CA ASP A 224 16.37 -7.97 -8.25
C ASP A 224 17.49 -6.93 -8.23
N ARG A 225 17.63 -6.14 -9.30
CA ARG A 225 18.61 -5.03 -9.35
C ARG A 225 18.38 -4.01 -8.25
N ARG A 226 17.12 -3.63 -7.99
CA ARG A 226 16.78 -2.71 -6.90
C ARG A 226 17.20 -3.24 -5.53
N VAL A 227 17.09 -4.55 -5.30
CA VAL A 227 17.57 -5.17 -4.05
C VAL A 227 19.08 -5.07 -3.96
N ASP A 228 19.81 -5.35 -5.05
CA ASP A 228 21.26 -5.20 -5.10
C ASP A 228 21.69 -3.74 -4.81
N ASP A 229 20.97 -2.77 -5.40
CA ASP A 229 21.20 -1.34 -5.16
C ASP A 229 20.96 -0.97 -3.67
N MET A 230 19.91 -1.48 -3.03
CA MET A 230 19.64 -1.25 -1.61
C MET A 230 20.77 -1.79 -0.73
N VAL A 231 21.31 -2.96 -1.06
CA VAL A 231 22.43 -3.55 -0.32
C VAL A 231 23.70 -2.72 -0.51
N ALA A 232 23.98 -2.30 -1.74
CA ALA A 232 25.13 -1.43 -2.04
C ALA A 232 25.03 -0.06 -1.35
N GLN A 233 23.81 0.48 -1.18
CA GLN A 233 23.53 1.71 -0.43
C GLN A 233 23.66 1.56 1.09
N GLY A 234 23.78 0.33 1.62
CA GLY A 234 24.03 0.09 3.03
C GLY A 234 22.79 -0.34 3.83
N LEU A 235 21.87 -1.11 3.26
CA LEU A 235 20.68 -1.62 3.95
C LEU A 235 21.02 -2.30 5.29
N LEU A 236 22.07 -3.12 5.35
CA LEU A 236 22.52 -3.74 6.59
C LEU A 236 22.90 -2.71 7.65
N GLN A 237 23.56 -1.63 7.24
CA GLN A 237 23.95 -0.57 8.15
C GLN A 237 22.75 0.23 8.66
N GLU A 238 21.74 0.44 7.81
CA GLU A 238 20.47 1.05 8.21
C GLU A 238 19.77 0.20 9.29
N VAL A 239 19.68 -1.13 9.10
CA VAL A 239 19.11 -2.05 10.09
C VAL A 239 19.89 -2.02 11.41
N LYS A 240 21.25 -2.09 11.35
CA LYS A 240 22.11 -2.01 12.55
C LYS A 240 21.93 -0.68 13.29
N THR A 241 21.70 0.40 12.58
CA THR A 241 21.47 1.72 13.17
C THR A 241 20.16 1.77 13.93
N LEU A 242 19.06 1.26 13.33
CA LEU A 242 17.75 1.17 14.00
C LEU A 242 17.83 0.33 15.28
N LEU A 243 18.53 -0.81 15.25
CA LEU A 243 18.73 -1.65 16.44
C LEU A 243 19.52 -0.93 17.53
N ARG A 244 20.59 -0.20 17.17
CA ARG A 244 21.39 0.60 18.14
C ARG A 244 20.58 1.74 18.75
N GLN A 245 19.58 2.26 18.06
CA GLN A 245 18.63 3.25 18.56
C GLN A 245 17.55 2.63 19.47
N GLY A 246 17.62 1.33 19.76
CA GLY A 246 16.71 0.64 20.67
C GLY A 246 15.41 0.16 20.03
N LEU A 247 15.34 0.05 18.69
CA LEU A 247 14.15 -0.47 18.04
C LEU A 247 13.92 -1.94 18.44
N PRO A 248 12.75 -2.31 19.03
CA PRO A 248 12.43 -3.68 19.39
C PRO A 248 12.44 -4.62 18.16
N ARG A 249 12.95 -5.84 18.34
CA ARG A 249 13.07 -6.83 17.26
C ARG A 249 11.74 -7.26 16.65
N ASP A 250 10.66 -7.18 17.41
CA ASP A 250 9.29 -7.49 17.02
C ASP A 250 8.52 -6.26 16.50
N ALA A 251 9.15 -5.08 16.46
CA ALA A 251 8.54 -3.85 15.95
C ALA A 251 7.94 -4.07 14.55
N THR A 252 6.76 -3.51 14.32
CA THR A 252 6.05 -3.59 13.03
C THR A 252 6.92 -3.10 11.87
N ALA A 253 7.71 -2.06 12.09
CA ALA A 253 8.65 -1.51 11.14
C ALA A 253 9.66 -2.56 10.63
N LEU A 254 10.22 -3.38 11.52
CA LEU A 254 11.18 -4.44 11.16
C LEU A 254 10.55 -5.65 10.44
N GLN A 255 9.22 -5.73 10.32
CA GLN A 255 8.56 -6.77 9.52
C GLN A 255 8.55 -6.44 8.02
N ALA A 256 9.00 -5.25 7.61
CA ALA A 256 9.16 -4.88 6.22
C ALA A 256 10.14 -5.80 5.50
N ILE A 257 9.87 -6.05 4.20
CA ILE A 257 10.77 -6.81 3.34
C ILE A 257 12.10 -6.04 3.24
N GLY A 258 13.20 -6.74 3.36
CA GLY A 258 14.53 -6.17 3.51
C GLY A 258 14.93 -6.15 4.99
N TYR A 259 14.22 -5.41 5.82
CA TYR A 259 14.56 -5.27 7.25
C TYR A 259 14.48 -6.60 8.00
N LYS A 260 13.42 -7.36 7.81
CA LYS A 260 13.24 -8.68 8.46
C LYS A 260 14.38 -9.64 8.14
N GLN A 261 14.84 -9.69 6.90
CA GLN A 261 15.89 -10.58 6.46
C GLN A 261 17.26 -10.10 6.98
N PHE A 262 17.53 -8.80 6.86
CA PHE A 262 18.78 -8.22 7.34
C PHE A 262 18.88 -8.12 8.87
N LEU A 263 17.77 -8.18 9.59
CA LEU A 263 17.75 -8.41 11.05
C LEU A 263 18.42 -9.74 11.39
N ALA A 264 18.13 -10.83 10.65
CA ALA A 264 18.78 -12.13 10.86
C ALA A 264 20.29 -12.06 10.61
N VAL A 265 20.74 -11.28 9.61
CA VAL A 265 22.17 -11.04 9.35
C VAL A 265 22.82 -10.25 10.50
N ALA A 266 22.15 -9.20 10.97
CA ALA A 266 22.64 -8.38 12.07
C ALA A 266 22.80 -9.17 13.39
N GLU A 267 22.03 -10.24 13.55
CA GLU A 267 22.06 -11.17 14.68
C GLU A 267 22.96 -12.41 14.45
N GLY A 268 23.63 -12.52 13.31
CA GLY A 268 24.51 -13.64 12.98
C GLY A 268 23.79 -14.96 12.67
N ARG A 269 22.46 -14.90 12.37
CA ARG A 269 21.62 -16.08 12.07
C ARG A 269 21.50 -16.39 10.57
N ALA A 270 22.01 -15.51 9.71
CA ALA A 270 22.02 -15.65 8.26
C ALA A 270 23.23 -14.94 7.67
N THR A 271 23.66 -15.34 6.47
CA THR A 271 24.65 -14.60 5.68
C THR A 271 23.98 -13.45 4.92
N VAL A 272 24.80 -12.52 4.42
CA VAL A 272 24.33 -11.42 3.57
C VAL A 272 23.74 -11.95 2.28
N GLU A 273 24.37 -12.95 1.68
CA GLU A 273 23.96 -13.60 0.43
C GLU A 273 22.60 -14.28 0.56
N GLU A 274 22.38 -15.03 1.63
CA GLU A 274 21.09 -15.66 1.96
C GLU A 274 19.99 -14.60 2.12
N ALA A 275 20.28 -13.51 2.81
CA ALA A 275 19.34 -12.41 3.00
C ALA A 275 18.98 -11.73 1.67
N ILE A 276 19.94 -11.48 0.78
CA ILE A 276 19.72 -10.90 -0.54
C ILE A 276 18.75 -11.77 -1.36
N GLU A 277 19.01 -13.06 -1.46
CA GLU A 277 18.14 -13.96 -2.24
C GLU A 277 16.72 -14.05 -1.66
N GLU A 278 16.60 -14.09 -0.34
CA GLU A 278 15.29 -14.10 0.31
C GLU A 278 14.55 -12.75 0.10
N VAL A 279 15.23 -11.60 0.15
CA VAL A 279 14.63 -10.29 -0.13
C VAL A 279 14.17 -10.22 -1.59
N LYS A 280 14.98 -10.67 -2.56
CA LYS A 280 14.58 -10.76 -3.97
C LYS A 280 13.33 -11.61 -4.15
N LEU A 281 13.31 -12.80 -3.56
CA LEU A 281 12.16 -13.72 -3.60
C LEU A 281 10.90 -13.07 -3.03
N ARG A 282 10.99 -12.49 -1.82
CA ARG A 282 9.85 -11.85 -1.15
C ARG A 282 9.36 -10.62 -1.89
N SER A 283 10.26 -9.83 -2.47
CA SER A 283 9.91 -8.66 -3.26
C SER A 283 9.16 -9.03 -4.55
N ARG A 284 9.59 -10.10 -5.25
CA ARG A 284 8.87 -10.63 -6.41
C ARG A 284 7.48 -11.16 -6.04
N GLN A 285 7.35 -11.86 -4.90
CA GLN A 285 6.06 -12.33 -4.38
C GLN A 285 5.16 -11.15 -3.99
N TYR A 286 5.71 -10.10 -3.41
CA TYR A 286 4.97 -8.90 -3.05
C TYR A 286 4.47 -8.16 -4.29
N ALA A 287 5.31 -7.96 -5.29
CA ALA A 287 4.91 -7.38 -6.58
C ALA A 287 3.75 -8.14 -7.25
N LYS A 288 3.78 -9.49 -7.20
CA LYS A 288 2.67 -10.32 -7.68
C LYS A 288 1.37 -10.04 -6.91
N ARG A 289 1.43 -9.93 -5.57
CA ARG A 289 0.24 -9.61 -4.75
C ARG A 289 -0.29 -8.20 -5.06
N GLN A 290 0.59 -7.21 -5.23
CA GLN A 290 0.20 -5.84 -5.62
C GLN A 290 -0.54 -5.84 -6.95
N LEU A 291 0.00 -6.50 -7.99
CA LEU A 291 -0.67 -6.62 -9.30
C LEU A 291 -2.00 -7.34 -9.23
N THR A 292 -2.09 -8.42 -8.42
CA THR A 292 -3.36 -9.16 -8.23
C THR A 292 -4.43 -8.27 -7.58
N TRP A 293 -4.02 -7.41 -6.65
CA TRP A 293 -4.93 -6.45 -6.02
C TRP A 293 -5.38 -5.38 -7.01
N LEU A 294 -4.43 -4.71 -7.65
CA LEU A 294 -4.69 -3.59 -8.56
C LEU A 294 -5.56 -3.98 -9.77
N ARG A 295 -5.39 -5.20 -10.30
CA ARG A 295 -6.18 -5.71 -11.43
C ARG A 295 -7.67 -5.90 -11.15
N ARG A 296 -8.10 -5.78 -9.89
CA ARG A 296 -9.54 -5.79 -9.52
C ARG A 296 -10.22 -4.45 -9.80
N ASN A 297 -9.44 -3.39 -9.94
CA ASN A 297 -9.94 -2.08 -10.30
C ASN A 297 -9.83 -1.91 -11.81
N GLU A 298 -10.98 -1.90 -12.50
CA GLU A 298 -11.09 -1.79 -13.95
C GLU A 298 -10.89 -0.34 -14.44
N ASP A 299 -10.94 0.65 -13.52
CA ASP A 299 -10.76 2.07 -13.87
C ASP A 299 -9.28 2.45 -14.00
N ILE A 300 -8.36 1.54 -13.76
CA ILE A 300 -6.93 1.82 -13.89
C ILE A 300 -6.53 1.87 -15.37
N HIS A 301 -6.04 3.05 -15.78
CA HIS A 301 -5.38 3.24 -17.07
C HIS A 301 -3.95 2.72 -16.99
N TRP A 302 -3.69 1.55 -17.61
CA TRP A 302 -2.40 0.87 -17.53
C TRP A 302 -1.41 1.34 -18.59
N ILE A 303 -0.23 1.78 -18.14
CA ILE A 303 0.97 2.00 -18.94
C ILE A 303 1.89 0.78 -18.76
N LEU A 304 2.06 0.02 -19.82
CA LEU A 304 2.89 -1.18 -19.81
C LEU A 304 4.24 -0.87 -20.47
N TRP A 305 5.28 -0.86 -19.65
CA TRP A 305 6.64 -0.65 -20.09
C TRP A 305 7.15 -1.84 -20.91
N GLU A 306 7.92 -1.54 -21.94
CA GLU A 306 8.86 -2.48 -22.53
C GLU A 306 10.10 -2.63 -21.62
N LYS A 307 11.04 -3.52 -21.95
CA LYS A 307 12.27 -3.76 -21.17
C LYS A 307 13.03 -2.45 -20.84
N SER A 308 13.08 -1.54 -21.80
CA SER A 308 13.60 -0.18 -21.65
C SER A 308 12.44 0.80 -21.67
N PRO A 309 11.96 1.30 -20.52
CA PRO A 309 10.83 2.23 -20.44
C PRO A 309 11.07 3.53 -21.21
N ASP A 310 10.20 3.85 -22.15
CA ASP A 310 10.10 5.20 -22.69
C ASP A 310 9.26 6.06 -21.73
N PHE A 311 9.95 6.72 -20.83
CA PHE A 311 9.29 7.54 -19.81
C PHE A 311 8.57 8.74 -20.41
N SER A 312 9.09 9.34 -21.49
CA SER A 312 8.48 10.50 -22.14
C SER A 312 7.13 10.14 -22.76
N ALA A 313 7.09 9.05 -23.54
CA ALA A 313 5.86 8.55 -24.11
C ALA A 313 4.85 8.10 -23.03
N GLY A 314 5.32 7.46 -21.95
CA GLY A 314 4.47 7.08 -20.84
C GLY A 314 3.88 8.27 -20.10
N LEU A 315 4.66 9.33 -19.87
CA LEU A 315 4.18 10.55 -19.23
C LEU A 315 3.15 11.29 -20.12
N GLN A 316 3.40 11.34 -21.43
CA GLN A 316 2.43 11.93 -22.37
C GLN A 316 1.12 11.16 -22.36
N ASN A 317 1.17 9.83 -22.44
CA ASN A 317 -0.01 8.96 -22.38
C ASN A 317 -0.80 9.14 -21.06
N ALA A 318 -0.11 9.22 -19.91
CA ALA A 318 -0.73 9.49 -18.62
C ALA A 318 -1.40 10.88 -18.61
N THR A 319 -0.73 11.89 -19.14
CA THR A 319 -1.24 13.28 -19.19
C THR A 319 -2.50 13.35 -20.05
N ASP A 320 -2.49 12.78 -21.25
CA ASP A 320 -3.64 12.78 -22.16
C ASP A 320 -4.85 12.09 -21.55
N PHE A 321 -4.62 10.94 -20.89
CA PHE A 321 -5.69 10.26 -20.14
C PHE A 321 -6.27 11.14 -19.04
N LEU A 322 -5.42 11.74 -18.20
CA LEU A 322 -5.86 12.58 -17.08
C LEU A 322 -6.65 13.80 -17.57
N LEU A 323 -6.20 14.47 -18.65
CA LEU A 323 -6.93 15.59 -19.25
C LEU A 323 -8.28 15.13 -19.82
N SER A 324 -8.34 13.97 -20.49
CA SER A 324 -9.59 13.40 -21.00
C SER A 324 -10.56 12.98 -19.89
N ALA A 325 -10.02 12.65 -18.72
CA ALA A 325 -10.79 12.36 -17.50
C ALA A 325 -11.18 13.64 -16.74
N GLY A 326 -10.90 14.84 -17.27
CA GLY A 326 -11.26 16.12 -16.65
C GLY A 326 -10.36 16.54 -15.47
N VAL A 327 -9.14 16.01 -15.39
CA VAL A 327 -8.11 16.52 -14.46
C VAL A 327 -7.45 17.72 -15.11
N CYS A 328 -7.73 18.92 -14.61
CA CYS A 328 -7.21 20.20 -15.13
C CYS A 328 -6.15 20.78 -14.19
#